data_3ca96336423131bd2f462dbcdbfa8a67
#
_entry.id   3ca96336423131bd2f462dbcdbfa8a67
#
_cell.length_a   1.000
_cell.length_b   1.000
_cell.length_c   1.000
_cell.angle_alpha   90.00
_cell.angle_beta   90.00
_cell.angle_gamma   90.00
#
_symmetry.space_group_name_H-M   'P 1'
#
loop_
_entity.id
_entity.type
_entity.pdbx_description
1 polymer ?
#
loop_
_entity_poly.entity_id
_entity_poly.type
_entity_poly.pdbx_seq_one_letter_code
_entity_poly.pdbx_strand_id
1 'polypeptide(L)' 'VLIRPKAGILDPQGQAVQRALPALGFSGAANVHVGRLIELDVEDPSELPAMCERLLANPLIEDYEIQYGHEMKAEPEPHA' A
#
# COMPACT_ATOMS: atom_id res chain seq x y z
N VAL A 1 0.51 7.53 1.45
CA VAL A 1 1.03 6.96 0.20
C VAL A 1 0.71 5.47 0.18
N LEU A 2 -0.01 5.04 -0.81
CA LEU A 2 -0.32 3.65 -1.03
C LEU A 2 0.66 3.09 -2.05
N ILE A 3 1.29 1.97 -1.73
CA ILE A 3 2.30 1.35 -2.57
C ILE A 3 1.88 -0.07 -2.84
N ARG A 4 1.83 -0.44 -4.13
CA ARG A 4 1.42 -1.78 -4.52
C ARG A 4 2.37 -2.33 -5.59
N PRO A 5 2.51 -3.65 -5.67
CA PRO A 5 3.38 -4.23 -6.70
C PRO A 5 2.81 -3.99 -8.09
N LYS A 6 3.71 -3.77 -9.05
CA LYS A 6 3.31 -3.67 -10.45
C LYS A 6 2.77 -4.98 -10.96
N ALA A 7 1.91 -4.91 -11.97
CA ALA A 7 1.39 -6.09 -12.62
C ALA A 7 2.55 -6.95 -13.15
N GLY A 8 2.45 -8.25 -12.96
CA GLY A 8 3.47 -9.18 -13.43
C GLY A 8 4.65 -9.39 -12.50
N ILE A 9 4.73 -8.61 -11.42
CA ILE A 9 5.79 -8.76 -10.43
C ILE A 9 5.40 -9.86 -9.45
N LEU A 10 6.35 -10.71 -9.10
CA LEU A 10 6.13 -11.74 -8.10
C LEU A 10 5.87 -11.09 -6.75
N ASP A 11 4.79 -11.52 -6.10
CA ASP A 11 4.36 -11.00 -4.81
C ASP A 11 4.24 -12.17 -3.83
N PRO A 12 5.34 -12.56 -3.18
CA PRO A 12 5.31 -13.73 -2.29
C PRO A 12 4.34 -13.58 -1.13
N GLN A 13 4.19 -12.37 -0.59
CA GLN A 13 3.25 -12.14 0.51
C GLN A 13 1.80 -12.31 0.05
N GLY A 14 1.47 -11.75 -1.10
CA GLY A 14 0.13 -11.91 -1.67
C GLY A 14 -0.18 -13.36 -1.98
N GLN A 15 0.79 -14.07 -2.53
CA GLN A 15 0.62 -15.50 -2.80
C GLN A 15 0.41 -16.30 -1.52
N ALA A 16 1.16 -15.97 -0.46
CA ALA A 16 1.01 -16.67 0.81
C ALA A 16 -0.38 -16.45 1.39
N VAL A 17 -0.89 -15.24 1.34
CA VAL A 17 -2.25 -14.95 1.80
C VAL A 17 -3.26 -15.71 0.96
N GLN A 18 -3.09 -15.70 -0.35
CA GLN A 18 -4.02 -16.36 -1.25
C GLN A 18 -4.08 -17.86 -1.00
N ARG A 19 -2.95 -18.48 -0.70
CA ARG A 19 -2.92 -19.91 -0.40
C ARG A 19 -3.48 -20.25 0.97
N ALA A 20 -3.36 -19.32 1.93
CA ALA A 20 -3.84 -19.56 3.29
C ALA A 20 -5.37 -19.46 3.41
N LEU A 21 -6.00 -18.64 2.59
CA LEU A 21 -7.44 -18.40 2.71
C LEU A 21 -8.30 -19.64 2.53
N PRO A 22 -8.06 -20.50 1.53
CA PRO A 22 -8.86 -21.72 1.43
C PRO A 22 -8.74 -22.63 2.64
N ALA A 23 -7.56 -22.68 3.27
CA ALA A 23 -7.38 -23.51 4.47
C ALA A 23 -8.22 -23.01 5.63
N LEU A 24 -8.63 -21.74 5.61
CA LEU A 24 -9.49 -21.15 6.64
C LEU A 24 -10.96 -21.13 6.22
N GLY A 25 -11.30 -21.74 5.10
CA GLY A 25 -12.68 -21.81 4.64
C GLY A 25 -13.09 -20.73 3.66
N PHE A 26 -12.15 -19.94 3.18
CA PHE A 26 -12.43 -18.83 2.25
C PHE A 26 -11.90 -19.18 0.87
N SER A 27 -12.75 -19.73 0.01
CA SER A 27 -12.30 -20.23 -1.29
C SER A 27 -12.58 -19.29 -2.45
N GLY A 28 -13.20 -18.14 -2.18
CA GLY A 28 -13.60 -17.22 -3.25
C GLY A 28 -12.59 -16.11 -3.57
N ALA A 29 -11.48 -16.05 -2.87
CA ALA A 29 -10.50 -14.98 -3.08
C ALA A 29 -9.55 -15.31 -4.21
N ALA A 30 -9.23 -14.31 -5.03
CA ALA A 30 -8.30 -14.46 -6.14
C ALA A 30 -7.54 -13.15 -6.31
N ASN A 31 -6.39 -13.22 -6.96
CA ASN A 31 -5.60 -12.04 -7.31
C ASN A 31 -5.23 -11.22 -6.07
N VAL A 32 -4.78 -11.90 -5.04
CA VAL A 32 -4.41 -11.25 -3.78
C VAL A 32 -3.04 -10.62 -3.93
N HIS A 33 -2.94 -9.34 -3.61
CA HIS A 33 -1.68 -8.61 -3.61
C HIS A 33 -1.52 -7.88 -2.29
N VAL A 34 -0.29 -7.87 -1.79
CA VAL A 34 0.04 -7.17 -0.55
C VAL A 34 0.88 -5.96 -0.90
N GLY A 35 0.43 -4.81 -0.45
CA GLY A 35 1.16 -3.56 -0.61
C GLY A 35 1.48 -2.93 0.72
N ARG A 36 1.87 -1.65 0.67
CA ARG A 36 2.24 -0.92 1.88
C ARG A 36 1.49 0.40 1.93
N LEU A 37 1.21 0.83 3.14
CA LEU A 37 0.67 2.16 3.39
C LEU A 37 1.71 2.93 4.20
N ILE A 38 2.11 4.10 3.73
CA ILE A 38 3.02 4.98 4.46
C ILE A 38 2.26 6.27 4.75
N GLU A 39 2.18 6.60 6.02
CA GLU A 39 1.55 7.83 6.48
C GLU A 39 2.62 8.74 7.04
N LEU A 40 2.64 9.97 6.58
CA LEU A 40 3.64 10.94 7.05
C LEU A 40 3.06 12.34 6.95
N ASP A 41 3.57 13.22 7.79
CA ASP A 41 3.27 14.64 7.70
C ASP A 41 4.43 15.34 7.02
N VAL A 42 4.12 16.21 6.08
CA VAL A 42 5.16 16.94 5.34
C VAL A 42 4.84 18.43 5.39
N GLU A 43 5.89 19.22 5.40
CA GLU A 43 5.72 20.68 5.34
C GLU A 43 5.40 21.14 3.93
N ASP A 44 5.96 20.48 2.94
CA ASP A 44 5.76 20.83 1.54
C ASP A 44 5.27 19.61 0.76
N PRO A 45 3.95 19.50 0.55
CA PRO A 45 3.40 18.35 -0.16
C PRO A 45 3.94 18.18 -1.59
N SER A 46 4.45 19.24 -2.20
CA SER A 46 4.98 19.14 -3.56
C SER A 46 6.23 18.27 -3.64
N GLU A 47 6.86 17.95 -2.50
CA GLU A 47 8.01 17.06 -2.45
C GLU A 47 7.63 15.59 -2.42
N LEU A 48 6.38 15.26 -2.19
CA LEU A 48 5.96 13.85 -2.05
C LEU A 48 6.29 12.97 -3.24
N PRO A 49 6.07 13.41 -4.49
CA PRO A 49 6.45 12.57 -5.62
C PRO A 49 7.93 12.21 -5.63
N ALA A 50 8.80 13.17 -5.31
CA ALA A 50 10.24 12.89 -5.25
C ALA A 50 10.57 11.93 -4.11
N MET A 51 9.91 12.06 -2.97
CA MET A 51 10.11 11.14 -1.86
C MET A 51 9.73 9.72 -2.26
N CYS A 52 8.60 9.55 -2.94
CA CYS A 52 8.16 8.24 -3.40
C CYS A 52 9.16 7.64 -4.37
N GLU A 53 9.63 8.43 -5.34
CA GLU A 53 10.56 7.93 -6.35
C GLU A 53 11.92 7.55 -5.78
N ARG A 54 12.36 8.27 -4.76
CA ARG A 54 13.73 8.10 -4.25
C ARG A 54 13.84 7.15 -3.08
N LEU A 55 12.76 6.95 -2.33
CA LEU A 55 12.85 6.17 -1.11
C LEU A 55 11.60 5.34 -0.82
N LEU A 56 10.41 5.94 -0.87
CA LEU A 56 9.23 5.29 -0.30
C LEU A 56 8.75 4.12 -1.13
N ALA A 57 8.89 4.20 -2.44
CA ALA A 57 8.52 3.12 -3.36
C ALA A 57 9.72 2.71 -4.17
N ASN A 58 9.70 1.48 -4.69
CA ASN A 58 10.69 1.04 -5.66
C ASN A 58 10.04 1.13 -7.04
N PRO A 59 10.31 2.20 -7.82
CA PRO A 59 9.57 2.44 -9.05
C PRO A 59 9.79 1.38 -10.13
N LEU A 60 10.79 0.52 -9.98
CA LEU A 60 11.01 -0.57 -10.94
C LEU A 60 9.98 -1.67 -10.78
N ILE A 61 9.49 -1.90 -9.56
CA ILE A 61 8.61 -3.02 -9.27
C ILE A 61 7.32 -2.61 -8.56
N GLU A 62 7.18 -1.33 -8.19
CA GLU A 62 6.03 -0.86 -7.43
C GLU A 62 5.42 0.36 -8.08
N ASP A 63 4.10 0.47 -7.98
CA ASP A 63 3.36 1.69 -8.26
C ASP A 63 2.97 2.33 -6.95
N TYR A 64 2.78 3.65 -6.96
CA TYR A 64 2.35 4.33 -5.76
C TYR A 64 1.23 5.32 -6.08
N GLU A 65 0.46 5.61 -5.03
CA GLU A 65 -0.62 6.60 -5.11
C GLU A 65 -0.53 7.49 -3.90
N ILE A 66 -0.48 8.80 -4.11
CA ILE A 66 -0.40 9.77 -3.03
C ILE A 66 -1.81 10.22 -2.69
N GLN A 67 -2.19 10.05 -1.43
CA GLN A 67 -3.46 10.58 -0.93
C GLN A 67 -3.15 11.66 0.08
N TYR A 68 -3.68 12.85 -0.15
CA TYR A 68 -3.49 13.99 0.71
C TYR A 68 -4.63 14.01 1.72
N GLY A 69 -4.31 13.64 2.95
CA GLY A 69 -5.33 13.50 3.97
C GLY A 69 -5.82 14.81 4.49
N HIS A 70 -4.99 15.70 4.68
CA HIS A 70 -5.26 16.87 5.36
C HIS A 70 -6.43 16.78 6.25
N GLU A 71 -6.73 17.25 6.78
CA GLU A 71 -7.70 17.21 7.65
C GLU A 71 -7.97 15.94 8.13
N MET A 72 -7.76 15.57 8.16
CA MET A 72 -8.10 14.63 8.70
C MET A 72 -7.85 14.19 9.75
N LYS A 73 -7.50 14.58 9.90
CA LYS A 73 -7.44 14.23 10.66
C LYS A 73 -7.91 13.94 11.67
N ALA A 74 -8.12 14.00 11.70
CA ALA A 74 -8.62 13.93 12.53
C ALA A 74 -9.27 12.99 12.97
N GLU A 75 -9.37 12.57 12.85
CA GLU A 75 -10.12 11.84 13.24
C GLU A 75 -9.90 10.87 13.93
N PRO A 76 -9.90 10.69 14.51
CA PRO A 76 -9.72 9.79 15.03
C PRO A 76 -9.98 8.82 15.43
N GLU A 77 -9.93 8.46 15.26
CA GLU A 77 -10.20 7.63 15.45
C GLU A 77 -10.12 6.83 16.10
N PRO A 78 -10.29 6.66 16.32
CA PRO A 78 -10.29 5.85 16.74
C PRO A 78 -10.15 5.00 17.20
N HIS A 79 -10.15 4.76 17.05
CA HIS A 79 -10.29 4.01 17.28
C HIS A 79 -10.04 3.39 18.03
N ALA A 80 -9.97 3.27 18.09
CA ALA A 80 -9.90 2.74 18.61
C ALA A 80 -9.95 2.34 19.09
#